data_582bb91807de577bb3bdff8561771e25
#
_entry.id   582bb91807de577bb3bdff8561771e25
#
_cell.length_a   1.000
_cell.length_b   1.000
_cell.length_c   1.000
_cell.angle_alpha   90.00
_cell.angle_beta   90.00
_cell.angle_gamma   90.00
#
_symmetry.space_group_name_H-M   'P 1'
#
loop_
_entity.id
_entity.type
_entity.pdbx_description
1 polymer ?
#
loop_
_entity_poly.entity_id
_entity_poly.type
_entity_poly.pdbx_seq_one_letter_code
_entity_poly.pdbx_strand_id
1 'polypeptide(L)'
;MSERNDYIKAISKVSRALSTTIERDKLLELIVKSAVDTMKAKAACLFLATDETKEEYVAVAQTGLSKSYMHAAPGRMAPTMKLLKKDGFIHYRDAQNDERVQNKESKVKERIGSILVVPVIVRDELIGCLTLYTAEMRDFSEKEIEFLTVLAEQGGMAIEKAQLIERLRNNARIFLEMAASITASTDIKTILQTLTEDVAKALGVKAATIRLLDENRVMLRLAASYGLSEKYLNKGPISAEKSIAQALQGKPVVVKDAAADSGVQYRNEKKEEGIVTILSVPIKSRDEVIGVLRLYSATSREFRESEITFVTALAYMGGVAIQNMSLLSMLKDDVKDLRDNVWIFKSWF
;
A
#
# COMPACT_ATOMS: atom_id res chain seq x y z
N MET A 1 19.80 -27.20 -30.10
CA MET A 1 18.99 -26.11 -30.73
C MET A 1 17.51 -26.15 -30.33
N SER A 2 16.90 -27.30 -30.10
CA SER A 2 15.48 -27.42 -29.71
C SER A 2 15.16 -26.77 -28.34
N GLU A 3 15.90 -27.10 -27.30
CA GLU A 3 15.63 -26.62 -25.92
C GLU A 3 15.72 -25.09 -25.78
N ARG A 4 16.72 -24.45 -26.40
CA ARG A 4 16.83 -22.98 -26.38
C ARG A 4 15.61 -22.30 -27.02
N ASN A 5 15.05 -22.92 -28.05
CA ASN A 5 13.86 -22.40 -28.72
C ASN A 5 12.60 -22.55 -27.83
N ASP A 6 12.54 -23.60 -27.02
CA ASP A 6 11.42 -23.83 -26.09
C ASP A 6 11.44 -22.86 -24.89
N TYR A 7 12.62 -22.54 -24.34
CA TYR A 7 12.76 -21.49 -23.32
C TYR A 7 12.32 -20.11 -23.83
N ILE A 8 12.77 -19.71 -25.03
CA ILE A 8 12.38 -18.44 -25.65
C ILE A 8 10.87 -18.39 -25.90
N LYS A 9 10.27 -19.46 -26.38
CA LYS A 9 8.81 -19.54 -26.62
C LYS A 9 8.02 -19.41 -25.31
N ALA A 10 8.48 -20.08 -24.24
CA ALA A 10 7.83 -20.00 -22.93
C ALA A 10 7.90 -18.59 -22.36
N ILE A 11 9.09 -17.95 -22.36
CA ILE A 11 9.25 -16.57 -21.91
C ILE A 11 8.38 -15.62 -22.75
N SER A 12 8.40 -15.76 -24.08
CA SER A 12 7.59 -14.92 -24.98
C SER A 12 6.07 -15.06 -24.70
N LYS A 13 5.62 -16.28 -24.39
CA LYS A 13 4.22 -16.55 -24.03
C LYS A 13 3.83 -15.84 -22.73
N VAL A 14 4.66 -15.95 -21.67
CA VAL A 14 4.42 -15.29 -20.40
C VAL A 14 4.49 -13.77 -20.54
N SER A 15 5.50 -13.24 -21.25
CA SER A 15 5.66 -11.80 -21.50
C SER A 15 4.47 -11.21 -22.29
N ARG A 16 3.93 -11.95 -23.27
CA ARG A 16 2.73 -11.54 -24.00
C ARG A 16 1.50 -11.53 -23.09
N ALA A 17 1.35 -12.54 -22.26
CA ALA A 17 0.25 -12.59 -21.27
C ALA A 17 0.34 -11.43 -20.28
N LEU A 18 1.55 -11.07 -19.81
CA LEU A 18 1.78 -9.89 -18.97
C LEU A 18 1.30 -8.58 -19.61
N SER A 19 1.46 -8.45 -20.93
CA SER A 19 1.03 -7.25 -21.65
C SER A 19 -0.49 -7.16 -21.80
N THR A 20 -1.20 -8.28 -21.89
CA THR A 20 -2.62 -8.35 -22.24
C THR A 20 -3.54 -8.67 -21.07
N THR A 21 -3.05 -9.33 -20.02
CA THR A 21 -3.85 -9.78 -18.88
C THR A 21 -3.62 -8.90 -17.66
N ILE A 22 -4.71 -8.55 -16.98
CA ILE A 22 -4.69 -7.77 -15.73
C ILE A 22 -4.81 -8.70 -14.52
N GLU A 23 -5.34 -9.91 -14.70
CA GLU A 23 -5.60 -10.86 -13.62
C GLU A 23 -4.30 -11.49 -13.13
N ARG A 24 -3.85 -11.07 -11.95
CA ARG A 24 -2.61 -11.53 -11.31
C ARG A 24 -2.54 -13.05 -11.21
N ASP A 25 -3.59 -13.67 -10.69
CA ASP A 25 -3.57 -15.10 -10.37
C ASP A 25 -3.44 -15.97 -11.63
N LYS A 26 -4.10 -15.60 -12.72
CA LYS A 26 -3.92 -16.27 -14.01
C LYS A 26 -2.49 -16.16 -14.58
N LEU A 27 -1.84 -15.01 -14.33
CA LEU A 27 -0.44 -14.82 -14.74
C LEU A 27 0.51 -15.68 -13.91
N LEU A 28 0.30 -15.75 -12.59
CA LEU A 28 1.13 -16.56 -11.69
C LEU A 28 0.95 -18.06 -11.97
N GLU A 29 -0.27 -18.52 -12.25
CA GLU A 29 -0.55 -19.89 -12.70
C GLU A 29 0.16 -20.21 -14.04
N LEU A 30 0.14 -19.28 -14.99
CA LEU A 30 0.84 -19.44 -16.26
C LEU A 30 2.35 -19.58 -16.08
N ILE A 31 2.94 -18.85 -15.14
CA ILE A 31 4.37 -18.89 -14.82
C ILE A 31 4.76 -20.25 -14.26
N VAL A 32 4.06 -20.74 -13.22
CA VAL A 32 4.38 -22.04 -12.63
C VAL A 32 4.14 -23.19 -13.62
N LYS A 33 3.11 -23.10 -14.45
CA LYS A 33 2.83 -24.07 -15.51
C LYS A 33 3.91 -24.03 -16.59
N SER A 34 4.33 -22.84 -17.02
CA SER A 34 5.41 -22.70 -18.04
C SER A 34 6.73 -23.27 -17.53
N ALA A 35 7.06 -23.09 -16.24
CA ALA A 35 8.23 -23.68 -15.63
C ALA A 35 8.19 -25.22 -15.71
N VAL A 36 7.08 -25.82 -15.28
CA VAL A 36 6.90 -27.29 -15.30
C VAL A 36 6.96 -27.86 -16.71
N ASP A 37 6.18 -27.30 -17.62
CA ASP A 37 6.05 -27.81 -18.99
C ASP A 37 7.39 -27.72 -19.76
N THR A 38 8.11 -26.60 -19.62
CA THR A 38 9.32 -26.33 -20.37
C THR A 38 10.54 -27.09 -19.82
N MET A 39 10.65 -27.16 -18.47
CA MET A 39 11.77 -27.87 -17.82
C MET A 39 11.48 -29.36 -17.57
N LYS A 40 10.33 -29.85 -18.06
CA LYS A 40 9.89 -31.25 -17.85
C LYS A 40 9.96 -31.66 -16.37
N ALA A 41 9.56 -30.74 -15.51
CA ALA A 41 9.61 -30.94 -14.08
C ALA A 41 8.32 -31.60 -13.58
N LYS A 42 8.35 -32.11 -12.35
CA LYS A 42 7.17 -32.68 -11.69
C LYS A 42 6.19 -31.59 -11.27
N ALA A 43 6.68 -30.53 -10.68
CA ALA A 43 5.87 -29.48 -10.11
C ALA A 43 6.60 -28.15 -9.99
N ALA A 44 5.86 -27.07 -9.83
CA ALA A 44 6.39 -25.76 -9.43
C ALA A 44 5.44 -25.07 -8.44
N CYS A 45 6.00 -24.24 -7.58
CA CYS A 45 5.27 -23.43 -6.62
C CYS A 45 5.89 -22.04 -6.48
N LEU A 46 5.05 -21.02 -6.48
CA LEU A 46 5.44 -19.64 -6.26
C LEU A 46 5.03 -19.22 -4.84
N PHE A 47 5.98 -18.77 -4.05
CA PHE A 47 5.78 -18.28 -2.68
C PHE A 47 5.99 -16.77 -2.65
N LEU A 48 5.11 -16.06 -1.93
CA LEU A 48 5.23 -14.63 -1.68
C LEU A 48 5.08 -14.33 -0.20
N ALA A 49 5.71 -13.24 0.24
CA ALA A 49 5.52 -12.69 1.57
C ALA A 49 4.06 -12.23 1.75
N THR A 50 3.51 -12.49 2.94
CA THR A 50 2.12 -12.11 3.29
C THR A 50 2.00 -10.63 3.61
N ASP A 51 3.06 -10.01 4.14
CA ASP A 51 3.07 -8.64 4.62
C ASP A 51 4.40 -7.92 4.36
N GLU A 52 4.48 -6.67 4.79
CA GLU A 52 5.69 -5.84 4.66
C GLU A 52 6.83 -6.31 5.57
N THR A 53 6.56 -7.08 6.65
CA THR A 53 7.59 -7.61 7.54
C THR A 53 8.39 -8.74 6.89
N LYS A 54 7.82 -9.40 5.88
CA LYS A 54 8.41 -10.52 5.13
C LYS A 54 8.84 -11.68 6.04
N GLU A 55 8.10 -11.88 7.13
CA GLU A 55 8.35 -12.97 8.07
C GLU A 55 7.64 -14.25 7.64
N GLU A 56 6.49 -14.13 7.00
CA GLU A 56 5.70 -15.25 6.52
C GLU A 56 5.57 -15.27 5.00
N TYR A 57 5.64 -16.48 4.42
CA TYR A 57 5.52 -16.72 2.99
C TYR A 57 4.46 -17.76 2.72
N VAL A 58 3.57 -17.50 1.78
CA VAL A 58 2.49 -18.40 1.38
C VAL A 58 2.60 -18.77 -0.09
N ALA A 59 2.14 -19.98 -0.43
CA ALA A 59 2.02 -20.41 -1.81
C ALA A 59 0.87 -19.66 -2.49
N VAL A 60 1.17 -18.86 -3.50
CA VAL A 60 0.19 -18.06 -4.27
C VAL A 60 -0.19 -18.69 -5.61
N ALA A 61 0.67 -19.55 -6.15
CA ALA A 61 0.39 -20.36 -7.33
C ALA A 61 1.20 -21.66 -7.27
N GLN A 62 0.59 -22.76 -7.66
CA GLN A 62 1.27 -24.06 -7.75
C GLN A 62 0.67 -24.96 -8.83
N THR A 63 1.49 -25.85 -9.35
CA THR A 63 1.06 -26.90 -10.28
C THR A 63 1.86 -28.17 -10.07
N GLY A 64 1.24 -29.34 -10.29
CA GLY A 64 1.88 -30.65 -10.23
C GLY A 64 2.08 -31.25 -8.84
N LEU A 65 1.77 -30.52 -7.74
CA LEU A 65 1.77 -31.04 -6.39
C LEU A 65 0.38 -31.58 -5.99
N SER A 66 0.35 -32.62 -5.17
CA SER A 66 -0.90 -33.16 -4.63
C SER A 66 -1.55 -32.19 -3.63
N LYS A 67 -2.87 -32.32 -3.43
CA LYS A 67 -3.60 -31.52 -2.43
C LYS A 67 -3.16 -31.79 -0.99
N SER A 68 -2.57 -32.97 -0.76
CA SER A 68 -2.05 -33.37 0.55
C SER A 68 -0.62 -32.94 0.80
N TYR A 69 0.05 -32.32 -0.18
CA TYR A 69 1.42 -31.87 -0.02
C TYR A 69 1.52 -30.71 0.98
N MET A 70 2.33 -30.90 2.02
CA MET A 70 2.55 -29.89 3.03
C MET A 70 3.83 -29.11 2.71
N HIS A 71 3.67 -27.84 2.38
CA HIS A 71 4.77 -26.91 2.29
C HIS A 71 5.44 -26.70 3.65
N ALA A 72 6.65 -26.12 3.67
CA ALA A 72 7.23 -25.62 4.91
C ALA A 72 6.25 -24.61 5.55
N ALA A 73 6.18 -24.59 6.88
CA ALA A 73 5.36 -23.58 7.58
C ALA A 73 5.82 -22.17 7.17
N PRO A 74 4.90 -21.21 7.01
CA PRO A 74 5.21 -19.86 6.49
C PRO A 74 6.41 -19.18 7.18
N GLY A 75 6.51 -19.23 8.50
CA GLY A 75 7.62 -18.66 9.26
C GLY A 75 8.97 -19.40 9.16
N ARG A 76 9.02 -20.55 8.51
CA ARG A 76 10.26 -21.33 8.34
C ARG A 76 11.02 -21.05 7.04
N MET A 77 10.52 -20.15 6.19
CA MET A 77 11.18 -19.81 4.92
C MET A 77 12.28 -18.74 5.06
N ALA A 78 12.39 -18.07 6.21
CA ALA A 78 13.39 -17.04 6.44
C ALA A 78 14.86 -17.49 6.17
N PRO A 79 15.32 -18.70 6.55
CA PRO A 79 16.66 -19.17 6.18
C PRO A 79 16.84 -19.31 4.66
N THR A 80 15.84 -19.84 3.96
CA THR A 80 15.83 -19.96 2.49
C THR A 80 15.95 -18.60 1.82
N MET A 81 15.21 -17.59 2.30
CA MET A 81 15.28 -16.24 1.77
C MET A 81 16.65 -15.57 1.98
N LYS A 82 17.29 -15.82 3.13
CA LYS A 82 18.66 -15.33 3.37
C LYS A 82 19.68 -15.94 2.41
N LEU A 83 19.58 -17.24 2.14
CA LEU A 83 20.44 -17.92 1.17
C LEU A 83 20.20 -17.41 -0.25
N LEU A 84 18.93 -17.26 -0.67
CA LEU A 84 18.59 -16.70 -1.99
C LEU A 84 19.14 -15.30 -2.20
N LYS A 85 19.11 -14.46 -1.17
CA LYS A 85 19.67 -13.10 -1.25
C LYS A 85 21.19 -13.11 -1.43
N LYS A 86 21.86 -14.11 -0.86
CA LYS A 86 23.32 -14.24 -0.92
C LYS A 86 23.80 -14.91 -2.20
N ASP A 87 23.18 -16.03 -2.58
CA ASP A 87 23.71 -16.96 -3.58
C ASP A 87 22.97 -16.87 -4.93
N GLY A 88 21.85 -16.12 -5.00
CA GLY A 88 21.04 -15.92 -6.19
C GLY A 88 20.10 -17.08 -6.53
N PHE A 89 20.43 -18.29 -6.15
CA PHE A 89 19.58 -19.49 -6.27
C PHE A 89 19.98 -20.54 -5.25
N ILE A 90 19.11 -21.54 -5.04
CA ILE A 90 19.40 -22.69 -4.19
C ILE A 90 19.07 -23.96 -4.96
N HIS A 91 20.01 -24.91 -4.97
CA HIS A 91 19.82 -26.23 -5.52
C HIS A 91 19.95 -27.30 -4.43
N TYR A 92 18.92 -28.14 -4.31
CA TYR A 92 18.93 -29.35 -3.50
C TYR A 92 18.89 -30.55 -4.44
N ARG A 93 20.04 -31.17 -4.68
CA ARG A 93 20.15 -32.31 -5.61
C ARG A 93 19.39 -33.53 -5.12
N ASP A 94 19.47 -33.80 -3.82
CA ASP A 94 18.71 -34.87 -3.15
C ASP A 94 17.80 -34.25 -2.08
N ALA A 95 16.58 -33.91 -2.49
CA ALA A 95 15.62 -33.26 -1.63
C ALA A 95 15.12 -34.12 -0.46
N GLN A 96 15.33 -35.41 -0.51
CA GLN A 96 14.88 -36.36 0.52
C GLN A 96 15.92 -36.51 1.64
N ASN A 97 17.20 -36.38 1.33
CA ASN A 97 18.31 -36.60 2.28
C ASN A 97 19.06 -35.31 2.67
N ASP A 98 19.01 -34.23 1.88
CA ASP A 98 19.70 -32.96 2.19
C ASP A 98 19.19 -32.36 3.50
N GLU A 99 20.11 -32.09 4.44
CA GLU A 99 19.83 -31.61 5.80
C GLU A 99 19.17 -30.22 5.80
N ARG A 100 19.38 -29.42 4.76
CA ARG A 100 18.82 -28.07 4.60
C ARG A 100 17.35 -28.10 4.22
N VAL A 101 16.85 -29.25 3.73
CA VAL A 101 15.46 -29.41 3.29
C VAL A 101 14.55 -29.70 4.48
N GLN A 102 13.47 -28.90 4.59
CA GLN A 102 12.44 -29.08 5.61
C GLN A 102 11.32 -30.02 5.12
N ASN A 103 10.59 -30.63 6.08
CA ASN A 103 9.46 -31.53 5.80
C ASN A 103 9.86 -32.68 4.83
N LYS A 104 10.96 -33.36 5.09
CA LYS A 104 11.48 -34.46 4.25
C LYS A 104 10.45 -35.54 3.98
N GLU A 105 9.63 -35.90 4.97
CA GLU A 105 8.55 -36.87 4.79
C GLU A 105 7.57 -36.50 3.68
N SER A 106 7.23 -35.22 3.56
CA SER A 106 6.37 -34.73 2.47
C SER A 106 7.08 -34.86 1.12
N LYS A 107 8.40 -34.67 1.05
CA LYS A 107 9.18 -34.85 -0.19
C LYS A 107 9.21 -36.32 -0.62
N VAL A 108 9.38 -37.24 0.33
CA VAL A 108 9.33 -38.69 0.08
C VAL A 108 7.94 -39.10 -0.40
N LYS A 109 6.87 -38.73 0.31
CA LYS A 109 5.48 -39.03 -0.06
C LYS A 109 5.14 -38.52 -1.46
N GLU A 110 5.59 -37.30 -1.77
CA GLU A 110 5.36 -36.66 -3.06
C GLU A 110 6.33 -37.13 -4.15
N ARG A 111 7.30 -37.99 -3.84
CA ARG A 111 8.36 -38.46 -4.75
C ARG A 111 9.10 -37.30 -5.43
N ILE A 112 9.63 -36.39 -4.61
CA ILE A 112 10.46 -35.27 -5.08
C ILE A 112 11.92 -35.69 -4.98
N GLY A 113 12.65 -35.65 -6.10
CA GLY A 113 14.06 -35.96 -6.20
C GLY A 113 14.94 -34.75 -5.96
N SER A 114 14.81 -33.72 -6.81
CA SER A 114 15.58 -32.47 -6.66
C SER A 114 14.69 -31.24 -6.57
N ILE A 115 15.23 -30.18 -6.00
CA ILE A 115 14.55 -28.87 -5.87
C ILE A 115 15.49 -27.76 -6.36
N LEU A 116 14.98 -26.88 -7.21
CA LEU A 116 15.63 -25.64 -7.58
C LEU A 116 14.77 -24.46 -7.11
N VAL A 117 15.36 -23.50 -6.41
CA VAL A 117 14.69 -22.31 -5.89
C VAL A 117 15.39 -21.08 -6.43
N VAL A 118 14.61 -20.16 -7.01
CA VAL A 118 15.09 -18.86 -7.48
C VAL A 118 14.31 -17.71 -6.85
N PRO A 119 14.92 -16.53 -6.64
CA PRO A 119 14.25 -15.41 -6.00
C PRO A 119 13.20 -14.76 -6.91
N VAL A 120 12.14 -14.22 -6.31
CA VAL A 120 11.23 -13.27 -6.94
C VAL A 120 11.55 -11.89 -6.40
N ILE A 121 12.04 -11.02 -7.27
CA ILE A 121 12.50 -9.68 -6.91
C ILE A 121 11.57 -8.64 -7.55
N VAL A 122 11.19 -7.62 -6.78
CA VAL A 122 10.44 -6.44 -7.24
C VAL A 122 11.14 -5.20 -6.68
N ARG A 123 11.55 -4.29 -7.55
CA ARG A 123 12.25 -3.05 -7.16
C ARG A 123 13.43 -3.28 -6.23
N ASP A 124 14.30 -4.23 -6.57
CA ASP A 124 15.47 -4.65 -5.79
C ASP A 124 15.14 -5.29 -4.43
N GLU A 125 13.87 -5.56 -4.14
CA GLU A 125 13.43 -6.24 -2.94
C GLU A 125 13.05 -7.69 -3.22
N LEU A 126 13.61 -8.60 -2.42
CA LEU A 126 13.22 -10.02 -2.41
C LEU A 126 11.84 -10.14 -1.75
N ILE A 127 10.82 -10.48 -2.53
CA ILE A 127 9.43 -10.60 -2.08
C ILE A 127 8.93 -12.05 -2.02
N GLY A 128 9.72 -13.00 -2.53
CA GLY A 128 9.32 -14.39 -2.57
C GLY A 128 10.31 -15.26 -3.31
N CYS A 129 9.88 -16.47 -3.67
CA CYS A 129 10.66 -17.38 -4.49
C CYS A 129 9.79 -18.25 -5.40
N LEU A 130 10.36 -18.63 -6.55
CA LEU A 130 9.83 -19.66 -7.44
C LEU A 130 10.60 -20.95 -7.21
N THR A 131 9.89 -22.01 -6.85
CA THR A 131 10.46 -23.33 -6.54
C THR A 131 10.02 -24.34 -7.59
N LEU A 132 10.98 -25.04 -8.17
CA LEU A 132 10.76 -26.12 -9.12
C LEU A 132 11.11 -27.46 -8.46
N TYR A 133 10.29 -28.47 -8.68
CA TYR A 133 10.44 -29.82 -8.13
C TYR A 133 10.54 -30.84 -9.26
N THR A 134 11.52 -31.74 -9.17
CA THR A 134 11.65 -32.86 -10.10
C THR A 134 11.34 -34.19 -9.42
N ALA A 135 10.88 -35.19 -10.20
CA ALA A 135 10.66 -36.51 -9.66
C ALA A 135 11.98 -37.28 -9.45
N GLU A 136 12.93 -37.06 -10.32
CA GLU A 136 14.24 -37.70 -10.29
C GLU A 136 15.30 -36.76 -9.74
N MET A 137 16.33 -37.34 -9.11
CA MET A 137 17.51 -36.56 -8.71
C MET A 137 18.28 -36.15 -9.94
N ARG A 138 18.53 -34.84 -10.10
CA ARG A 138 19.33 -34.30 -11.19
C ARG A 138 20.00 -32.98 -10.82
N ASP A 139 21.00 -32.65 -11.57
CA ASP A 139 21.59 -31.31 -11.56
C ASP A 139 20.86 -30.41 -12.56
N PHE A 140 20.95 -29.11 -12.35
CA PHE A 140 20.41 -28.11 -13.26
C PHE A 140 21.55 -27.36 -13.94
N SER A 141 21.47 -27.21 -15.26
CA SER A 141 22.41 -26.43 -16.03
C SER A 141 22.22 -24.92 -15.76
N GLU A 142 23.25 -24.12 -16.01
CA GLU A 142 23.18 -22.66 -15.90
C GLU A 142 22.00 -22.07 -16.72
N LYS A 143 21.73 -22.63 -17.90
CA LYS A 143 20.61 -22.20 -18.75
C LYS A 143 19.24 -22.49 -18.15
N GLU A 144 19.09 -23.59 -17.41
CA GLU A 144 17.86 -23.94 -16.72
C GLU A 144 17.64 -23.02 -15.53
N ILE A 145 18.71 -22.70 -14.78
CA ILE A 145 18.68 -21.74 -13.68
C ILE A 145 18.31 -20.35 -14.20
N GLU A 146 18.99 -19.89 -15.26
CA GLU A 146 18.70 -18.61 -15.91
C GLU A 146 17.24 -18.54 -16.40
N PHE A 147 16.76 -19.59 -17.08
CA PHE A 147 15.38 -19.65 -17.55
C PHE A 147 14.36 -19.53 -16.41
N LEU A 148 14.56 -20.27 -15.31
CA LEU A 148 13.67 -20.22 -14.14
C LEU A 148 13.72 -18.85 -13.46
N THR A 149 14.91 -18.23 -13.41
CA THR A 149 15.10 -16.88 -12.86
C THR A 149 14.34 -15.85 -13.70
N VAL A 150 14.43 -15.89 -15.02
CA VAL A 150 13.67 -15.00 -15.91
C VAL A 150 12.15 -15.18 -15.73
N LEU A 151 11.67 -16.42 -15.54
CA LEU A 151 10.26 -16.64 -15.22
C LEU A 151 9.86 -16.05 -13.86
N ALA A 152 10.74 -16.13 -12.85
CA ALA A 152 10.50 -15.52 -11.55
C ALA A 152 10.46 -13.99 -11.63
N GLU A 153 11.31 -13.36 -12.45
CA GLU A 153 11.28 -11.92 -12.74
C GLU A 153 9.96 -11.50 -13.41
N GLN A 154 9.47 -12.29 -14.38
CA GLN A 154 8.15 -12.08 -14.98
C GLN A 154 7.03 -12.14 -13.92
N GLY A 155 7.17 -13.05 -12.94
CA GLY A 155 6.27 -13.13 -11.79
C GLY A 155 6.30 -11.87 -10.95
N GLY A 156 7.49 -11.37 -10.65
CA GLY A 156 7.68 -10.09 -9.95
C GLY A 156 6.99 -8.93 -10.66
N MET A 157 7.18 -8.81 -11.98
CA MET A 157 6.52 -7.77 -12.79
C MET A 157 4.99 -7.92 -12.80
N ALA A 158 4.46 -9.14 -12.83
CA ALA A 158 3.01 -9.39 -12.75
C ALA A 158 2.44 -8.89 -11.42
N ILE A 159 3.13 -9.16 -10.32
CA ILE A 159 2.73 -8.74 -8.97
C ILE A 159 2.76 -7.20 -8.86
N GLU A 160 3.85 -6.58 -9.29
CA GLU A 160 3.99 -5.12 -9.27
C GLU A 160 2.89 -4.43 -10.08
N LYS A 161 2.64 -4.91 -11.30
CA LYS A 161 1.56 -4.39 -12.16
C LYS A 161 0.19 -4.49 -11.47
N ALA A 162 -0.12 -5.64 -10.87
CA ALA A 162 -1.38 -5.84 -10.18
C ALA A 162 -1.53 -4.90 -8.98
N GLN A 163 -0.48 -4.73 -8.17
CA GLN A 163 -0.48 -3.80 -7.04
C GLN A 163 -0.67 -2.35 -7.49
N LEU A 164 -0.04 -1.94 -8.58
CA LEU A 164 -0.21 -0.59 -9.13
C LEU A 164 -1.64 -0.34 -9.60
N ILE A 165 -2.23 -1.30 -10.31
CA ILE A 165 -3.61 -1.21 -10.78
C ILE A 165 -4.59 -1.13 -9.61
N GLU A 166 -4.39 -1.95 -8.58
CA GLU A 166 -5.23 -1.95 -7.39
C GLU A 166 -5.16 -0.62 -6.64
N ARG A 167 -3.95 -0.06 -6.48
CA ARG A 167 -3.77 1.27 -5.89
C ARG A 167 -4.46 2.36 -6.71
N LEU A 168 -4.31 2.34 -8.04
CA LEU A 168 -4.99 3.29 -8.91
C LEU A 168 -6.51 3.20 -8.81
N ARG A 169 -7.07 1.98 -8.79
CA ARG A 169 -8.52 1.77 -8.62
C ARG A 169 -9.01 2.28 -7.27
N ASN A 170 -8.27 1.97 -6.20
CA ASN A 170 -8.63 2.43 -4.86
C ASN A 170 -8.59 3.95 -4.75
N ASN A 171 -7.54 4.59 -5.28
CA ASN A 171 -7.44 6.03 -5.32
C ASN A 171 -8.59 6.67 -6.11
N ALA A 172 -8.91 6.12 -7.30
CA ALA A 172 -10.03 6.60 -8.10
C ALA A 172 -11.38 6.45 -7.38
N ARG A 173 -11.61 5.33 -6.68
CA ARG A 173 -12.81 5.10 -5.88
C ARG A 173 -12.95 6.17 -4.79
N ILE A 174 -11.89 6.44 -4.03
CA ILE A 174 -11.91 7.46 -2.97
C ILE A 174 -12.24 8.84 -3.53
N PHE A 175 -11.64 9.22 -4.68
CA PHE A 175 -11.97 10.47 -5.33
C PHE A 175 -13.45 10.58 -5.76
N LEU A 176 -14.02 9.52 -6.31
CA LEU A 176 -15.43 9.49 -6.73
C LEU A 176 -16.37 9.56 -5.53
N GLU A 177 -16.09 8.82 -4.46
CA GLU A 177 -16.87 8.84 -3.21
C GLU A 177 -16.82 10.22 -2.57
N MET A 178 -15.64 10.85 -2.55
CA MET A 178 -15.46 12.19 -2.02
C MET A 178 -16.23 13.24 -2.85
N ALA A 179 -16.12 13.19 -4.18
CA ALA A 179 -16.85 14.07 -5.06
C ALA A 179 -18.39 13.93 -4.88
N ALA A 180 -18.86 12.70 -4.75
CA ALA A 180 -20.27 12.42 -4.47
C ALA A 180 -20.72 12.99 -3.10
N SER A 181 -19.88 12.80 -2.06
CA SER A 181 -20.16 13.32 -0.70
C SER A 181 -20.23 14.84 -0.67
N ILE A 182 -19.34 15.53 -1.39
CA ILE A 182 -19.34 17.01 -1.47
C ILE A 182 -20.62 17.54 -2.15
N THR A 183 -21.16 16.81 -3.12
CA THR A 183 -22.36 17.22 -3.84
C THR A 183 -23.67 16.85 -3.14
N ALA A 184 -23.67 15.73 -2.40
CA ALA A 184 -24.88 15.18 -1.77
C ALA A 184 -25.08 15.62 -0.31
N SER A 185 -23.99 15.89 0.43
CA SER A 185 -24.08 16.20 1.86
C SER A 185 -24.14 17.68 2.12
N THR A 186 -25.03 18.06 3.06
CA THR A 186 -25.10 19.42 3.62
C THR A 186 -24.38 19.54 4.96
N ASP A 187 -23.73 18.46 5.42
CA ASP A 187 -22.94 18.42 6.68
C ASP A 187 -21.44 18.29 6.42
N ILE A 188 -20.74 19.41 6.54
CA ILE A 188 -19.29 19.47 6.37
C ILE A 188 -18.53 18.57 7.35
N LYS A 189 -19.04 18.39 8.57
CA LYS A 189 -18.37 17.57 9.57
C LYS A 189 -18.31 16.11 9.12
N THR A 190 -19.39 15.59 8.58
CA THR A 190 -19.45 14.24 8.01
C THR A 190 -18.48 14.09 6.84
N ILE A 191 -18.44 15.07 5.92
CA ILE A 191 -17.50 15.03 4.78
C ILE A 191 -16.04 14.97 5.26
N LEU A 192 -15.66 15.85 6.19
CA LEU A 192 -14.28 15.90 6.70
C LEU A 192 -13.92 14.66 7.52
N GLN A 193 -14.89 14.08 8.25
CA GLN A 193 -14.71 12.85 8.99
C GLN A 193 -14.45 11.66 8.05
N THR A 194 -15.26 11.51 7.01
CA THR A 194 -15.08 10.48 5.97
C THR A 194 -13.72 10.64 5.30
N LEU A 195 -13.34 11.88 4.93
CA LEU A 195 -12.03 12.17 4.32
C LEU A 195 -10.87 11.72 5.22
N THR A 196 -10.90 11.99 6.53
CA THR A 196 -9.83 11.57 7.45
C THR A 196 -9.74 10.06 7.58
N GLU A 197 -10.87 9.38 7.61
CA GLU A 197 -10.93 7.93 7.70
C GLU A 197 -10.42 7.25 6.42
N ASP A 198 -10.93 7.68 5.26
CA ASP A 198 -10.60 7.07 3.98
C ASP A 198 -9.13 7.25 3.61
N VAL A 199 -8.57 8.45 3.83
CA VAL A 199 -7.16 8.71 3.53
C VAL A 199 -6.24 7.91 4.46
N ALA A 200 -6.59 7.75 5.73
CA ALA A 200 -5.81 6.95 6.67
C ALA A 200 -5.80 5.48 6.28
N LYS A 201 -6.97 4.91 5.93
CA LYS A 201 -7.11 3.53 5.46
C LYS A 201 -6.41 3.29 4.13
N ALA A 202 -6.58 4.20 3.17
CA ALA A 202 -5.98 4.07 1.83
C ALA A 202 -4.45 4.02 1.85
N LEU A 203 -3.84 4.77 2.76
CA LEU A 203 -2.39 4.83 2.90
C LEU A 203 -1.84 3.89 3.98
N GLY A 204 -2.70 3.16 4.69
CA GLY A 204 -2.28 2.28 5.78
C GLY A 204 -1.55 3.02 6.90
N VAL A 205 -1.95 4.27 7.20
CA VAL A 205 -1.36 5.03 8.32
C VAL A 205 -2.20 4.88 9.58
N LYS A 206 -1.57 5.07 10.73
CA LYS A 206 -2.22 4.95 12.04
C LYS A 206 -3.43 5.87 12.17
N ALA A 207 -3.29 7.13 11.73
CA ALA A 207 -4.29 8.14 11.99
C ALA A 207 -4.24 9.31 11.00
N ALA A 208 -5.33 10.08 10.93
CA ALA A 208 -5.40 11.33 10.20
C ALA A 208 -6.18 12.39 10.99
N THR A 209 -5.86 13.67 10.77
CA THR A 209 -6.62 14.81 11.31
C THR A 209 -6.76 15.92 10.28
N ILE A 210 -7.90 16.58 10.29
CA ILE A 210 -8.09 17.89 9.67
C ILE A 210 -8.19 18.93 10.78
N ARG A 211 -7.35 19.95 10.65
CA ARG A 211 -7.40 21.12 11.52
C ARG A 211 -7.49 22.39 10.67
N LEU A 212 -8.39 23.27 11.07
CA LEU A 212 -8.61 24.55 10.40
C LEU A 212 -8.03 25.69 11.23
N LEU A 213 -7.55 26.72 10.56
CA LEU A 213 -7.13 27.95 11.18
C LEU A 213 -8.34 28.64 11.82
N ASP A 214 -8.14 29.24 12.97
CA ASP A 214 -9.12 30.15 13.57
C ASP A 214 -9.14 31.51 12.80
N GLU A 215 -10.07 32.38 13.14
CA GLU A 215 -10.25 33.69 12.47
C GLU A 215 -8.98 34.56 12.50
N ASN A 216 -8.21 34.46 13.59
CA ASN A 216 -6.97 35.21 13.74
C ASN A 216 -5.77 34.52 13.07
N ARG A 217 -5.94 33.32 12.48
CA ARG A 217 -4.90 32.49 11.85
C ARG A 217 -3.73 32.10 12.77
N VAL A 218 -3.95 32.10 14.07
CA VAL A 218 -2.94 31.81 15.10
C VAL A 218 -3.05 30.36 15.59
N MET A 219 -4.24 29.84 15.69
CA MET A 219 -4.51 28.52 16.27
C MET A 219 -5.15 27.56 15.28
N LEU A 220 -4.87 26.28 15.49
CA LEU A 220 -5.45 25.19 14.70
C LEU A 220 -6.54 24.47 15.52
N ARG A 221 -7.79 24.61 15.08
CA ARG A 221 -8.94 23.93 15.66
C ARG A 221 -9.19 22.60 14.97
N LEU A 222 -9.51 21.56 15.74
CA LEU A 222 -9.83 20.24 15.22
C LEU A 222 -11.18 20.28 14.52
N ALA A 223 -11.22 19.89 13.24
CA ALA A 223 -12.44 19.75 12.46
C ALA A 223 -12.85 18.27 12.29
N ALA A 224 -11.88 17.37 12.11
CA ALA A 224 -12.12 15.94 12.01
C ALA A 224 -10.88 15.16 12.46
N SER A 225 -11.07 13.91 12.90
CA SER A 225 -9.97 13.01 13.30
C SER A 225 -10.36 11.55 13.15
N TYR A 226 -9.38 10.73 12.81
CA TYR A 226 -9.48 9.27 12.75
C TYR A 226 -8.25 8.64 13.39
N GLY A 227 -8.41 7.57 14.20
CA GLY A 227 -7.33 6.72 14.68
C GLY A 227 -6.46 7.27 15.81
N LEU A 228 -6.77 8.45 16.38
CA LEU A 228 -6.09 9.02 17.55
C LEU A 228 -6.91 8.86 18.82
N SER A 229 -6.22 8.70 19.95
CA SER A 229 -6.86 8.62 21.27
C SER A 229 -7.45 9.97 21.71
N GLU A 230 -8.50 9.94 22.50
CA GLU A 230 -9.09 11.14 23.12
C GLU A 230 -8.07 11.89 23.97
N LYS A 231 -7.21 11.18 24.71
CA LYS A 231 -6.11 11.76 25.49
C LYS A 231 -5.22 12.62 24.59
N TYR A 232 -4.84 12.09 23.42
CA TYR A 232 -4.00 12.82 22.48
C TYR A 232 -4.73 14.00 21.81
N LEU A 233 -6.01 13.87 21.51
CA LEU A 233 -6.81 14.96 20.93
C LEU A 233 -6.96 16.15 21.91
N ASN A 234 -7.03 15.86 23.20
CA ASN A 234 -7.21 16.86 24.28
C ASN A 234 -5.90 17.40 24.88
N LYS A 235 -4.74 17.17 24.23
CA LYS A 235 -3.40 17.57 24.73
C LYS A 235 -3.19 19.07 24.89
N GLY A 236 -4.07 19.90 24.34
CA GLY A 236 -3.99 21.35 24.44
C GLY A 236 -4.03 22.07 23.09
N PRO A 237 -3.92 23.41 23.10
CA PRO A 237 -4.03 24.23 21.91
C PRO A 237 -2.83 24.04 20.99
N ILE A 238 -3.06 24.06 19.67
CA ILE A 238 -2.01 23.88 18.65
C ILE A 238 -1.80 25.19 17.91
N SER A 239 -0.60 25.77 18.07
CA SER A 239 -0.19 26.96 17.32
C SER A 239 0.04 26.62 15.86
N ALA A 240 -0.48 27.45 14.97
CA ALA A 240 -0.26 27.33 13.53
C ALA A 240 1.23 27.54 13.20
N GLU A 241 1.85 28.59 13.71
CA GLU A 241 3.24 28.94 13.45
C GLU A 241 4.22 27.84 13.89
N LYS A 242 4.07 27.32 15.11
CA LYS A 242 4.97 26.29 15.65
C LYS A 242 4.75 24.90 15.08
N SER A 243 3.60 24.64 14.47
CA SER A 243 3.19 23.30 14.11
C SER A 243 3.12 23.03 12.62
N ILE A 244 2.83 24.05 11.82
CA ILE A 244 2.63 23.93 10.37
C ILE A 244 3.22 25.11 9.59
N ALA A 245 4.19 25.84 10.15
CA ALA A 245 4.76 27.03 9.50
C ALA A 245 5.09 26.84 8.01
N GLN A 246 5.72 25.71 7.68
CA GLN A 246 6.07 25.41 6.29
C GLN A 246 4.83 25.04 5.45
N ALA A 247 3.82 24.34 6.03
CA ALA A 247 2.59 24.02 5.35
C ALA A 247 1.74 25.28 5.08
N LEU A 248 1.85 26.34 5.91
CA LEU A 248 1.21 27.63 5.65
C LEU A 248 1.75 28.32 4.39
N GLN A 249 2.96 27.96 3.94
CA GLN A 249 3.52 28.40 2.66
C GLN A 249 2.91 27.63 1.46
N GLY A 250 1.95 26.76 1.69
CA GLY A 250 1.22 26.04 0.66
C GLY A 250 1.93 24.79 0.12
N LYS A 251 2.94 24.26 0.81
CA LYS A 251 3.69 23.06 0.41
C LYS A 251 3.49 21.92 1.41
N PRO A 252 3.38 20.66 0.94
CA PRO A 252 3.42 19.49 1.81
C PRO A 252 4.74 19.39 2.58
N VAL A 253 4.69 18.92 3.82
CA VAL A 253 5.84 18.77 4.72
C VAL A 253 5.84 17.39 5.35
N VAL A 254 6.98 16.70 5.29
CA VAL A 254 7.18 15.40 5.95
C VAL A 254 8.13 15.59 7.14
N VAL A 255 7.69 15.21 8.32
CA VAL A 255 8.52 15.10 9.53
C VAL A 255 8.86 13.62 9.72
N LYS A 256 10.12 13.25 9.54
CA LYS A 256 10.59 11.85 9.60
C LYS A 256 10.58 11.27 11.02
N ASP A 257 10.91 12.11 12.02
CA ASP A 257 10.91 11.74 13.44
C ASP A 257 10.18 12.81 14.27
N ALA A 258 8.93 12.54 14.60
CA ALA A 258 8.08 13.46 15.34
C ALA A 258 8.52 13.69 16.81
N ALA A 259 9.34 12.80 17.37
CA ALA A 259 9.86 12.91 18.73
C ALA A 259 11.15 13.75 18.79
N ALA A 260 11.98 13.69 17.73
CA ALA A 260 13.26 14.38 17.66
C ALA A 260 13.15 15.78 17.04
N ASP A 261 12.19 16.04 16.16
CA ASP A 261 12.07 17.30 15.42
C ASP A 261 11.70 18.47 16.34
N SER A 262 12.54 19.50 16.35
CA SER A 262 12.37 20.70 17.20
C SER A 262 11.18 21.58 16.80
N GLY A 263 10.75 21.54 15.55
CA GLY A 263 9.57 22.24 15.03
C GLY A 263 8.24 21.60 15.40
N VAL A 264 8.26 20.45 16.07
CA VAL A 264 7.06 19.71 16.44
C VAL A 264 6.63 20.00 17.88
N GLN A 265 5.38 20.46 18.06
CA GLN A 265 4.77 20.60 19.38
C GLN A 265 4.33 19.24 19.95
N TYR A 266 4.27 19.12 21.29
CA TYR A 266 3.73 17.94 21.99
C TYR A 266 4.49 16.65 21.61
N ARG A 267 5.82 16.67 21.68
CA ARG A 267 6.69 15.53 21.31
C ARG A 267 6.47 14.31 22.21
N ASN A 268 6.30 14.53 23.53
CA ASN A 268 6.09 13.45 24.49
C ASN A 268 4.74 12.77 24.25
N GLU A 269 3.69 13.56 24.03
CA GLU A 269 2.34 13.06 23.74
C GLU A 269 2.30 12.29 22.42
N LYS A 270 3.11 12.71 21.40
CA LYS A 270 3.25 11.95 20.15
C LYS A 270 3.97 10.63 20.36
N LYS A 271 5.00 10.61 21.19
CA LYS A 271 5.71 9.37 21.54
C LYS A 271 4.81 8.41 22.28
N GLU A 272 4.03 8.88 23.26
CA GLU A 272 3.03 8.07 23.98
C GLU A 272 1.94 7.56 23.05
N GLU A 273 1.48 8.38 22.10
CA GLU A 273 0.50 7.98 21.08
C GLU A 273 1.11 7.03 20.04
N GLY A 274 2.42 6.78 20.05
CA GLY A 274 3.10 5.91 19.08
C GLY A 274 3.16 6.53 17.68
N ILE A 275 3.38 7.84 17.57
CA ILE A 275 3.53 8.55 16.31
C ILE A 275 5.02 8.76 16.02
N VAL A 276 5.47 8.25 14.88
CA VAL A 276 6.88 8.37 14.43
C VAL A 276 7.01 9.37 13.28
N THR A 277 6.26 9.18 12.20
CA THR A 277 6.35 10.04 11.01
C THR A 277 5.05 10.83 10.81
N ILE A 278 5.14 12.07 10.37
CA ILE A 278 3.98 12.94 10.09
C ILE A 278 4.11 13.50 8.68
N LEU A 279 3.06 13.36 7.87
CA LEU A 279 2.87 14.13 6.65
C LEU A 279 1.83 15.21 6.93
N SER A 280 2.16 16.46 6.65
CA SER A 280 1.25 17.62 6.75
C SER A 280 1.03 18.20 5.37
N VAL A 281 -0.22 18.27 4.92
CA VAL A 281 -0.62 18.79 3.61
C VAL A 281 -1.55 19.97 3.80
N PRO A 282 -1.30 21.14 3.17
CA PRO A 282 -2.14 22.31 3.31
C PRO A 282 -3.52 22.08 2.68
N ILE A 283 -4.57 22.50 3.38
CA ILE A 283 -5.92 22.61 2.84
C ILE A 283 -6.09 24.04 2.37
N LYS A 284 -6.44 24.19 1.09
CA LYS A 284 -6.61 25.52 0.45
C LYS A 284 -8.05 25.76 0.08
N SER A 285 -8.49 27.00 0.30
CA SER A 285 -9.72 27.55 -0.28
C SER A 285 -9.30 28.67 -1.21
N ARG A 286 -9.57 28.54 -2.51
CA ARG A 286 -8.96 29.36 -3.56
C ARG A 286 -7.43 29.29 -3.44
N ASP A 287 -6.75 30.43 -3.20
CA ASP A 287 -5.30 30.49 -3.09
C ASP A 287 -4.80 30.57 -1.64
N GLU A 288 -5.71 30.61 -0.67
CA GLU A 288 -5.36 30.72 0.74
C GLU A 288 -5.35 29.38 1.47
N VAL A 289 -4.33 29.18 2.31
CA VAL A 289 -4.30 28.03 3.22
C VAL A 289 -5.25 28.31 4.38
N ILE A 290 -6.29 27.49 4.50
CA ILE A 290 -7.30 27.56 5.56
C ILE A 290 -7.12 26.51 6.65
N GLY A 291 -6.20 25.57 6.46
CA GLY A 291 -5.97 24.51 7.42
C GLY A 291 -4.95 23.49 6.94
N VAL A 292 -4.91 22.36 7.60
CA VAL A 292 -3.96 21.28 7.31
C VAL A 292 -4.62 19.91 7.49
N LEU A 293 -4.39 19.00 6.53
CA LEU A 293 -4.61 17.58 6.65
C LEU A 293 -3.30 16.94 7.10
N ARG A 294 -3.32 16.21 8.23
CA ARG A 294 -2.15 15.53 8.76
C ARG A 294 -2.38 14.03 8.81
N LEU A 295 -1.37 13.29 8.36
CA LEU A 295 -1.31 11.84 8.46
C LEU A 295 -0.23 11.46 9.46
N TYR A 296 -0.50 10.46 10.29
CA TYR A 296 0.37 9.99 11.36
C TYR A 296 0.70 8.52 11.15
N SER A 297 1.99 8.21 10.99
CA SER A 297 2.47 6.83 10.92
C SER A 297 3.05 6.38 12.25
N ALA A 298 2.78 5.13 12.65
CA ALA A 298 3.37 4.49 13.82
C ALA A 298 4.79 3.96 13.55
N THR A 299 5.23 3.95 12.30
CA THR A 299 6.56 3.49 11.89
C THR A 299 7.30 4.59 11.14
N SER A 300 8.63 4.47 11.09
CA SER A 300 9.44 5.31 10.19
C SER A 300 9.05 5.01 8.75
N ARG A 301 8.57 6.02 8.02
CA ARG A 301 8.04 5.88 6.67
C ARG A 301 8.50 7.02 5.77
N GLU A 302 8.90 6.70 4.57
CA GLU A 302 9.04 7.66 3.49
C GLU A 302 7.76 7.69 2.65
N PHE A 303 7.09 8.84 2.62
CA PHE A 303 5.95 9.03 1.74
C PHE A 303 6.43 9.23 0.30
N ARG A 304 5.93 8.43 -0.62
CA ARG A 304 6.23 8.56 -2.06
C ARG A 304 5.60 9.82 -2.63
N GLU A 305 6.19 10.38 -3.66
CA GLU A 305 5.65 11.56 -4.35
C GLU A 305 4.19 11.37 -4.81
N SER A 306 3.86 10.16 -5.30
CA SER A 306 2.49 9.80 -5.69
C SER A 306 1.51 9.80 -4.52
N GLU A 307 1.94 9.41 -3.31
CA GLU A 307 1.11 9.44 -2.10
C GLU A 307 0.89 10.88 -1.64
N ILE A 308 1.93 11.71 -1.66
CA ILE A 308 1.84 13.13 -1.33
C ILE A 308 0.89 13.84 -2.31
N THR A 309 1.01 13.56 -3.61
CA THR A 309 0.12 14.10 -4.65
C THR A 309 -1.32 13.68 -4.41
N PHE A 310 -1.57 12.41 -4.09
CA PHE A 310 -2.91 11.90 -3.78
C PHE A 310 -3.53 12.61 -2.58
N VAL A 311 -2.78 12.72 -1.46
CA VAL A 311 -3.26 13.43 -0.25
C VAL A 311 -3.49 14.91 -0.53
N THR A 312 -2.64 15.53 -1.36
CA THR A 312 -2.78 16.94 -1.74
C THR A 312 -4.08 17.18 -2.52
N ALA A 313 -4.41 16.28 -3.45
CA ALA A 313 -5.66 16.36 -4.19
C ALA A 313 -6.90 16.18 -3.29
N LEU A 314 -6.85 15.26 -2.32
CA LEU A 314 -7.91 15.10 -1.34
C LEU A 314 -8.03 16.31 -0.40
N ALA A 315 -6.91 16.89 0.03
CA ALA A 315 -6.92 18.12 0.82
C ALA A 315 -7.53 19.29 0.06
N TYR A 316 -7.27 19.39 -1.25
CA TYR A 316 -7.92 20.36 -2.13
C TYR A 316 -9.43 20.16 -2.19
N MET A 317 -9.90 18.92 -2.36
CA MET A 317 -11.34 18.59 -2.35
C MET A 317 -12.00 18.96 -1.01
N GLY A 318 -11.31 18.69 0.12
CA GLY A 318 -11.76 19.13 1.43
C GLY A 318 -11.90 20.66 1.53
N GLY A 319 -10.97 21.41 0.94
CA GLY A 319 -11.04 22.87 0.85
C GLY A 319 -12.24 23.35 0.03
N VAL A 320 -12.50 22.71 -1.10
CA VAL A 320 -13.71 23.00 -1.93
C VAL A 320 -14.99 22.71 -1.16
N ALA A 321 -15.05 21.60 -0.41
CA ALA A 321 -16.21 21.28 0.41
C ALA A 321 -16.46 22.36 1.48
N ILE A 322 -15.42 22.80 2.19
CA ILE A 322 -15.51 23.86 3.19
C ILE A 322 -16.01 25.16 2.55
N GLN A 323 -15.46 25.52 1.40
CA GLN A 323 -15.87 26.73 0.68
C GLN A 323 -17.34 26.70 0.26
N ASN A 324 -17.80 25.58 -0.33
CA ASN A 324 -19.20 25.42 -0.76
C ASN A 324 -20.16 25.53 0.42
N MET A 325 -19.82 24.93 1.56
CA MET A 325 -20.66 25.00 2.75
C MET A 325 -20.69 26.40 3.37
N SER A 326 -19.56 27.11 3.37
CA SER A 326 -19.51 28.51 3.82
C SER A 326 -20.42 29.40 2.96
N LEU A 327 -20.39 29.23 1.63
CA LEU A 327 -21.27 29.98 0.71
C LEU A 327 -22.74 29.63 0.94
N LEU A 328 -23.08 28.36 1.14
CA LEU A 328 -24.45 27.94 1.43
C LEU A 328 -24.95 28.48 2.78
N SER A 329 -24.08 28.57 3.79
CA SER A 329 -24.44 29.18 5.07
C SER A 329 -24.75 30.68 4.91
N MET A 330 -23.88 31.41 4.21
CA MET A 330 -24.08 32.84 3.96
C MET A 330 -25.39 33.09 3.22
N LEU A 331 -25.67 32.31 2.17
CA LEU A 331 -26.95 32.43 1.41
C LEU A 331 -28.19 32.13 2.28
N LYS A 332 -28.12 31.16 3.19
CA LYS A 332 -29.23 30.86 4.12
C LYS A 332 -29.47 31.99 5.11
N ASP A 333 -28.40 32.59 5.62
CA ASP A 333 -28.50 33.71 6.55
C ASP A 333 -29.07 34.94 5.84
N ASP A 334 -28.60 35.26 4.62
CA ASP A 334 -29.17 36.35 3.79
C ASP A 334 -30.67 36.16 3.47
N VAL A 335 -31.06 34.92 3.12
CA VAL A 335 -32.47 34.59 2.86
C VAL A 335 -33.33 34.74 4.11
N LYS A 336 -32.79 34.37 5.27
CA LYS A 336 -33.46 34.51 6.57
C LYS A 336 -33.64 35.98 6.91
N ASP A 337 -32.63 36.80 6.78
CA ASP A 337 -32.68 38.23 7.03
C ASP A 337 -33.67 38.94 6.06
N LEU A 338 -33.69 38.56 4.79
CA LEU A 338 -34.68 39.06 3.84
C LEU A 338 -36.11 38.67 4.22
N ARG A 339 -36.30 37.44 4.69
CA ARG A 339 -37.61 36.93 5.11
C ARG A 339 -38.09 37.66 6.38
N ASP A 340 -37.23 37.85 7.34
CA ASP A 340 -37.54 38.56 8.59
C ASP A 340 -37.83 40.03 8.32
N ASN A 341 -37.12 40.69 7.42
CA ASN A 341 -37.40 42.05 6.97
C ASN A 341 -38.73 42.17 6.22
N VAL A 342 -39.08 41.20 5.38
CA VAL A 342 -40.39 41.20 4.66
C VAL A 342 -41.56 41.02 5.64
N TRP A 343 -41.40 40.26 6.75
CA TRP A 343 -42.42 40.14 7.79
C TRP A 343 -42.61 41.42 8.57
N ILE A 344 -41.56 42.17 8.84
CA ILE A 344 -41.65 43.48 9.48
C ILE A 344 -42.46 44.47 8.64
N PHE A 345 -42.28 44.50 7.32
CA PHE A 345 -43.07 45.30 6.42
C PHE A 345 -44.55 44.90 6.34
N LYS A 346 -44.88 43.61 6.44
CA LYS A 346 -46.26 43.12 6.44
C LYS A 346 -47.02 43.39 7.75
N SER A 347 -46.34 43.66 8.84
CA SER A 347 -46.96 44.00 10.16
C SER A 347 -47.30 45.50 10.27
N TRP A 348 -47.00 46.32 9.25
CA TRP A 348 -47.29 47.75 9.23
C TRP A 348 -48.49 48.13 8.35
N PHE A 349 -49.14 47.18 7.72
CA PHE A 349 -50.39 47.32 6.98
C PHE A 349 -51.42 46.31 7.51
#